data_2c6fca538e6ea9085184169c7f0c4455
#
_entry.id   2c6fca538e6ea9085184169c7f0c4455
#
_cell.length_a   1.000
_cell.length_b   1.000
_cell.length_c   1.000
_cell.angle_alpha   90.00
_cell.angle_beta   90.00
_cell.angle_gamma   90.00
#
_symmetry.space_group_name_H-M   'P 1'
#
loop_
_entity.id
_entity.type
_entity.pdbx_description
1 polymer ?
#
loop_
_entity_poly.entity_id
_entity_poly.type
_entity_poly.pdbx_seq_one_letter_code
_entity_poly.pdbx_strand_id
1 'polypeptide(L)'
;MDKESLKINILAYFREHNTVSLASEKDGIPHAATVFYVNIDYILYFLSSPSSRHGENFNLNPKVSATINEDYDQWQLIKGIQLEGIVESVGGIMENGRIATAFVKKFPEVTDFLFSPRKLGQMVAKKVAKVKFYKITPSRIFFIDNAEGFGQRHELTLP
;
A
#
# COMPACT_ATOMS: atom_id res chain seq x y z
N MET A 1 3.31 -24.18 -4.68
CA MET A 1 4.38 -23.17 -5.00
C MET A 1 5.48 -23.25 -3.96
N ASP A 2 6.75 -23.28 -4.38
CA ASP A 2 7.88 -23.21 -3.44
C ASP A 2 8.10 -21.78 -2.90
N LYS A 3 8.91 -21.64 -1.83
CA LYS A 3 9.08 -20.36 -1.13
C LYS A 3 9.74 -19.27 -1.98
N GLU A 4 10.67 -19.61 -2.86
CA GLU A 4 11.35 -18.63 -3.71
C GLU A 4 10.43 -18.14 -4.83
N SER A 5 9.69 -19.04 -5.46
CA SER A 5 8.66 -18.69 -6.44
C SER A 5 7.59 -17.79 -5.82
N LEU A 6 7.16 -18.07 -4.58
CA LEU A 6 6.20 -17.25 -3.86
C LEU A 6 6.71 -15.82 -3.64
N LYS A 7 7.96 -15.67 -3.20
CA LYS A 7 8.59 -14.35 -3.01
C LYS A 7 8.65 -13.54 -4.31
N ILE A 8 9.06 -14.20 -5.41
CA ILE A 8 9.14 -13.57 -6.72
C ILE A 8 7.75 -13.10 -7.19
N ASN A 9 6.74 -13.96 -7.05
CA ASN A 9 5.37 -13.64 -7.46
C ASN A 9 4.77 -12.50 -6.65
N ILE A 10 4.97 -12.48 -5.32
CA ILE A 10 4.50 -11.37 -4.46
C ILE A 10 5.14 -10.05 -4.90
N LEU A 11 6.47 -10.01 -5.07
CA LEU A 11 7.17 -8.78 -5.47
C LEU A 11 6.82 -8.34 -6.89
N ALA A 12 6.57 -9.26 -7.81
CA ALA A 12 6.07 -8.95 -9.15
C ALA A 12 4.68 -8.31 -9.07
N TYR A 13 3.77 -8.95 -8.33
CA TYR A 13 2.40 -8.46 -8.16
C TYR A 13 2.36 -7.07 -7.50
N PHE A 14 3.22 -6.80 -6.51
CA PHE A 14 3.34 -5.46 -5.91
C PHE A 14 3.79 -4.39 -6.92
N ARG A 15 4.68 -4.73 -7.85
CA ARG A 15 5.18 -3.79 -8.86
C ARG A 15 4.16 -3.51 -9.98
N GLU A 16 3.37 -4.52 -10.34
CA GLU A 16 2.40 -4.45 -11.42
C GLU A 16 1.12 -3.70 -11.04
N HIS A 17 0.78 -3.66 -9.75
CA HIS A 17 -0.44 -3.04 -9.25
C HIS A 17 -0.17 -1.68 -8.60
N ASN A 18 -1.12 -0.77 -8.73
CA ASN A 18 -0.97 0.64 -8.36
C ASN A 18 -1.67 1.00 -7.05
N THR A 19 -2.72 0.27 -6.68
CA THR A 19 -3.56 0.59 -5.52
C THR A 19 -3.57 -0.55 -4.52
N VAL A 20 -3.70 -0.18 -3.26
CA VAL A 20 -3.94 -1.08 -2.15
C VAL A 20 -5.17 -0.61 -1.38
N SER A 21 -6.08 -1.52 -1.11
CA SER A 21 -7.22 -1.28 -0.22
C SER A 21 -6.84 -1.72 1.18
N LEU A 22 -6.81 -0.77 2.12
CA LEU A 22 -6.48 -1.05 3.51
C LEU A 22 -7.73 -1.01 4.39
N ALA A 23 -7.78 -1.92 5.34
CA ALA A 23 -8.73 -1.94 6.44
C ALA A 23 -8.01 -1.47 7.71
N SER A 24 -8.57 -0.46 8.34
CA SER A 24 -8.17 0.08 9.65
C SER A 24 -9.35 0.03 10.61
N GLU A 25 -9.10 0.13 11.90
CA GLU A 25 -10.13 0.02 12.91
C GLU A 25 -9.91 1.05 14.01
N LYS A 26 -10.99 1.60 14.53
CA LYS A 26 -11.04 2.42 15.73
C LYS A 26 -12.32 2.12 16.49
N ASP A 27 -12.20 1.85 17.80
CA ASP A 27 -13.32 1.58 18.70
C ASP A 27 -14.24 0.43 18.21
N GLY A 28 -13.67 -0.61 17.59
CA GLY A 28 -14.39 -1.73 17.02
C GLY A 28 -15.06 -1.43 15.67
N ILE A 29 -14.90 -0.22 15.13
CA ILE A 29 -15.52 0.18 13.86
C ILE A 29 -14.49 0.05 12.72
N PRO A 30 -14.65 -0.90 11.80
CA PRO A 30 -13.77 -1.05 10.65
C PRO A 30 -13.97 0.08 9.64
N HIS A 31 -12.90 0.43 8.94
CA HIS A 31 -12.92 1.40 7.86
C HIS A 31 -11.99 0.93 6.74
N ALA A 32 -12.49 0.93 5.51
CA ALA A 32 -11.70 0.62 4.32
C ALA A 32 -11.40 1.88 3.52
N ALA A 33 -10.17 1.96 2.98
CA ALA A 33 -9.73 3.02 2.10
C ALA A 33 -8.77 2.48 1.03
N THR A 34 -8.87 2.99 -0.18
CA THR A 34 -7.95 2.65 -1.26
C THR A 34 -6.98 3.79 -1.49
N VAL A 35 -5.70 3.48 -1.57
CA VAL A 35 -4.62 4.44 -1.79
C VAL A 35 -3.66 3.95 -2.87
N PHE A 36 -2.99 4.89 -3.55
CA PHE A 36 -1.85 4.58 -4.41
C PHE A 36 -0.64 4.23 -3.55
N TYR A 37 0.14 3.26 -3.98
CA TYR A 37 1.33 2.83 -3.26
C TYR A 37 2.52 2.57 -4.18
N VAL A 38 3.70 2.63 -3.58
CA VAL A 38 4.92 2.02 -4.10
C VAL A 38 5.43 1.00 -3.10
N ASN A 39 6.16 0.00 -3.56
CA ASN A 39 6.83 -0.93 -2.67
C ASN A 39 8.35 -0.77 -2.76
N ILE A 40 9.01 -0.97 -1.64
CA ILE A 40 10.45 -1.22 -1.56
C ILE A 40 10.58 -2.53 -0.80
N ASP A 41 11.04 -3.55 -1.48
CA ASP A 41 10.92 -4.93 -1.03
C ASP A 41 9.46 -5.26 -0.67
N TYR A 42 9.21 -5.77 0.53
CA TYR A 42 7.86 -6.12 1.00
C TYR A 42 7.12 -4.97 1.69
N ILE A 43 7.78 -3.84 1.94
CA ILE A 43 7.16 -2.69 2.60
C ILE A 43 6.41 -1.86 1.57
N LEU A 44 5.15 -1.56 1.84
CA LEU A 44 4.32 -0.70 1.00
C LEU A 44 4.33 0.73 1.57
N TYR A 45 4.51 1.71 0.71
CA TYR A 45 4.51 3.13 1.07
C TYR A 45 3.38 3.86 0.35
N PHE A 46 2.68 4.72 1.06
CA PHE A 46 1.58 5.51 0.52
C PHE A 46 1.53 6.91 1.13
N LEU A 47 0.81 7.81 0.45
CA LEU A 47 0.57 9.17 0.91
C LEU A 47 -0.84 9.28 1.49
N SER A 48 -0.97 9.90 2.65
CA SER A 48 -2.26 10.22 3.24
C SER A 48 -2.20 11.42 4.18
N SER A 49 -3.37 12.03 4.41
CA SER A 49 -3.53 13.05 5.46
C SER A 49 -3.63 12.38 6.84
N PRO A 50 -2.90 12.85 7.85
CA PRO A 50 -3.09 12.42 9.23
C PRO A 50 -4.52 12.65 9.76
N SER A 51 -5.25 13.61 9.18
CA SER A 51 -6.64 13.92 9.53
C SER A 51 -7.67 13.16 8.70
N SER A 52 -7.25 12.25 7.82
CA SER A 52 -8.15 11.29 7.19
C SER A 52 -8.62 10.26 8.22
N ARG A 53 -9.79 9.66 8.02
CA ARG A 53 -10.32 8.66 8.94
C ARG A 53 -9.33 7.51 9.20
N HIS A 54 -8.71 6.97 8.16
CA HIS A 54 -7.68 5.94 8.33
C HIS A 54 -6.40 6.49 9.01
N GLY A 55 -6.00 7.75 8.72
CA GLY A 55 -4.87 8.39 9.39
C GLY A 55 -5.09 8.54 10.90
N GLU A 56 -6.29 8.92 11.31
CA GLU A 56 -6.68 8.96 12.74
C GLU A 56 -6.71 7.56 13.36
N ASN A 57 -7.25 6.56 12.63
CA ASN A 57 -7.28 5.18 13.09
C ASN A 57 -5.87 4.64 13.37
N PHE A 58 -4.90 4.90 12.48
CA PHE A 58 -3.50 4.43 12.65
C PHE A 58 -2.84 4.95 13.92
N ASN A 59 -3.18 6.17 14.35
CA ASN A 59 -2.63 6.74 15.56
C ASN A 59 -3.09 6.00 16.83
N LEU A 60 -4.26 5.37 16.78
CA LEU A 60 -4.86 4.66 17.92
C LEU A 60 -4.63 3.16 17.82
N ASN A 61 -4.75 2.61 16.62
CA ASN A 61 -4.52 1.20 16.32
C ASN A 61 -3.72 1.07 15.02
N PRO A 62 -2.40 0.84 15.10
CA PRO A 62 -1.57 0.74 13.91
C PRO A 62 -1.71 -0.59 13.16
N LYS A 63 -2.44 -1.56 13.71
CA LYS A 63 -2.68 -2.85 13.05
C LYS A 63 -3.64 -2.66 11.88
N VAL A 64 -3.26 -3.22 10.74
CA VAL A 64 -4.05 -3.14 9.51
C VAL A 64 -4.07 -4.47 8.79
N SER A 65 -5.12 -4.66 8.00
CA SER A 65 -5.14 -5.62 6.91
C SER A 65 -5.24 -4.88 5.59
N ALA A 66 -4.74 -5.47 4.52
CA ALA A 66 -4.86 -4.87 3.21
C ALA A 66 -4.99 -5.92 2.11
N THR A 67 -5.53 -5.50 0.97
CA THR A 67 -5.62 -6.34 -0.22
C THR A 67 -5.23 -5.57 -1.48
N ILE A 68 -4.57 -6.29 -2.39
CA ILE A 68 -4.26 -5.83 -3.74
C ILE A 68 -4.87 -6.85 -4.69
N ASN A 69 -5.77 -6.39 -5.54
CA ASN A 69 -6.51 -7.24 -6.48
C ASN A 69 -6.92 -6.45 -7.71
N GLU A 70 -7.30 -7.16 -8.75
CA GLU A 70 -7.91 -6.63 -9.95
C GLU A 70 -9.41 -6.90 -9.96
N ASP A 71 -10.12 -6.28 -10.90
CA ASP A 71 -11.53 -6.54 -11.19
C ASP A 71 -11.61 -7.69 -12.21
N TYR A 72 -11.85 -8.91 -11.71
CA TYR A 72 -11.92 -10.12 -12.52
C TYR A 72 -13.37 -10.45 -12.90
N ASP A 73 -13.59 -10.79 -14.15
CA ASP A 73 -14.88 -11.25 -14.69
C ASP A 73 -15.08 -12.78 -14.55
N GLN A 74 -14.02 -13.52 -14.27
CA GLN A 74 -14.01 -14.97 -14.12
C GLN A 74 -13.38 -15.37 -12.78
N TRP A 75 -14.11 -16.12 -11.96
CA TRP A 75 -13.62 -16.52 -10.63
C TRP A 75 -12.38 -17.42 -10.69
N GLN A 76 -12.20 -18.17 -11.81
CA GLN A 76 -11.02 -19.00 -12.03
C GLN A 76 -9.72 -18.21 -12.19
N LEU A 77 -9.83 -16.94 -12.59
CA LEU A 77 -8.69 -16.05 -12.83
C LEU A 77 -8.35 -15.17 -11.63
N ILE A 78 -9.16 -15.22 -10.56
CA ILE A 78 -8.90 -14.40 -9.36
C ILE A 78 -7.48 -14.64 -8.85
N LYS A 79 -6.74 -13.57 -8.81
CA LYS A 79 -5.37 -13.49 -8.30
C LYS A 79 -5.26 -12.26 -7.40
N GLY A 80 -4.49 -12.36 -6.34
CA GLY A 80 -4.37 -11.22 -5.44
C GLY A 80 -3.49 -11.46 -4.24
N ILE A 81 -3.29 -10.38 -3.52
CA ILE A 81 -2.57 -10.40 -2.25
C ILE A 81 -3.50 -9.95 -1.14
N GLN A 82 -3.44 -10.65 -0.02
CA GLN A 82 -3.94 -10.21 1.27
C GLN A 82 -2.74 -10.09 2.20
N LEU A 83 -2.71 -9.09 3.05
CA LEU A 83 -1.63 -8.94 4.03
C LEU A 83 -2.16 -8.42 5.36
N GLU A 84 -1.41 -8.73 6.41
CA GLU A 84 -1.56 -8.21 7.75
C GLU A 84 -0.26 -7.53 8.15
N GLY A 85 -0.34 -6.40 8.84
CA GLY A 85 0.86 -5.66 9.21
C GLY A 85 0.60 -4.47 10.11
N ILE A 86 1.63 -3.65 10.24
CA ILE A 86 1.63 -2.44 11.04
C ILE A 86 1.83 -1.22 10.12
N VAL A 87 1.03 -0.18 10.34
CA VAL A 87 1.22 1.13 9.69
C VAL A 87 1.93 2.09 10.62
N GLU A 88 2.92 2.78 10.08
CA GLU A 88 3.64 3.86 10.75
C GLU A 88 3.82 5.05 9.82
N SER A 89 3.84 6.27 10.37
CA SER A 89 4.28 7.44 9.60
C SER A 89 5.79 7.36 9.35
N VAL A 90 6.18 7.71 8.13
CA VAL A 90 7.61 7.76 7.77
C VAL A 90 8.24 9.03 8.33
N GLY A 91 9.36 8.88 9.03
CA GLY A 91 10.18 9.98 9.54
C GLY A 91 11.54 10.03 8.84
N GLY A 92 12.13 11.23 8.79
CA GLY A 92 13.48 11.42 8.27
C GLY A 92 13.54 11.81 6.78
N ILE A 93 14.47 12.72 6.50
CA ILE A 93 14.62 13.34 5.16
C ILE A 93 15.07 12.31 4.12
N MET A 94 16.01 11.43 4.48
CA MET A 94 16.56 10.43 3.56
C MET A 94 15.53 9.38 3.15
N GLU A 95 14.75 8.86 4.09
CA GLU A 95 13.71 7.88 3.81
C GLU A 95 12.61 8.49 2.95
N ASN A 96 12.14 9.69 3.31
CA ASN A 96 11.17 10.44 2.51
C ASN A 96 11.65 10.68 1.07
N GLY A 97 12.93 11.05 0.88
CA GLY A 97 13.53 11.25 -0.44
C GLY A 97 13.56 9.97 -1.28
N ARG A 98 13.90 8.83 -0.67
CA ARG A 98 13.90 7.52 -1.33
C ARG A 98 12.49 7.11 -1.77
N ILE A 99 11.51 7.33 -0.91
CA ILE A 99 10.10 7.02 -1.22
C ILE A 99 9.59 7.93 -2.32
N ALA A 100 9.83 9.25 -2.24
CA ALA A 100 9.43 10.20 -3.27
C ALA A 100 10.01 9.83 -4.65
N THR A 101 11.28 9.41 -4.70
CA THR A 101 11.91 8.91 -5.93
C THR A 101 11.21 7.66 -6.47
N ALA A 102 10.84 6.71 -5.60
CA ALA A 102 10.10 5.52 -6.00
C ALA A 102 8.71 5.86 -6.55
N PHE A 103 8.02 6.84 -5.94
CA PHE A 103 6.74 7.34 -6.42
C PHE A 103 6.84 7.97 -7.81
N VAL A 104 7.80 8.85 -8.04
CA VAL A 104 8.00 9.49 -9.36
C VAL A 104 8.38 8.46 -10.42
N LYS A 105 9.16 7.45 -10.06
CA LYS A 105 9.50 6.36 -10.99
C LYS A 105 8.28 5.54 -11.40
N LYS A 106 7.38 5.23 -10.47
CA LYS A 106 6.17 4.44 -10.73
C LYS A 106 5.03 5.29 -11.32
N PHE A 107 4.91 6.54 -10.86
CA PHE A 107 3.85 7.49 -11.22
C PHE A 107 4.47 8.84 -11.60
N PRO A 108 5.01 9.01 -12.83
CA PRO A 108 5.67 10.26 -13.22
C PRO A 108 4.80 11.52 -13.08
N GLU A 109 3.48 11.37 -13.19
CA GLU A 109 2.49 12.44 -13.08
C GLU A 109 2.41 13.06 -11.67
N VAL A 110 2.89 12.36 -10.62
CA VAL A 110 2.89 12.92 -9.26
C VAL A 110 4.08 13.85 -8.98
N THR A 111 4.98 14.05 -9.93
CA THR A 111 6.19 14.87 -9.75
C THR A 111 5.84 16.28 -9.28
N ASP A 112 4.92 16.97 -9.96
CA ASP A 112 4.51 18.32 -9.56
C ASP A 112 3.74 18.32 -8.22
N PHE A 113 2.99 17.27 -7.93
CA PHE A 113 2.34 17.11 -6.63
C PHE A 113 3.35 17.02 -5.48
N LEU A 114 4.43 16.27 -5.65
CA LEU A 114 5.43 16.06 -4.59
C LEU A 114 6.42 17.22 -4.47
N PHE A 115 6.88 17.79 -5.59
CA PHE A 115 8.02 18.71 -5.60
C PHE A 115 7.66 20.15 -5.98
N SER A 116 6.51 20.37 -6.62
CA SER A 116 6.10 21.69 -7.10
C SER A 116 4.58 21.91 -6.96
N PRO A 117 3.97 21.60 -5.79
CA PRO A 117 2.51 21.58 -5.63
C PRO A 117 1.84 22.94 -5.91
N ARG A 118 2.60 24.05 -5.84
CA ARG A 118 2.10 25.38 -6.19
C ARG A 118 1.72 25.51 -7.67
N LYS A 119 2.34 24.72 -8.56
CA LYS A 119 1.96 24.67 -9.98
C LYS A 119 0.54 24.14 -10.20
N LEU A 120 0.05 23.32 -9.24
CA LEU A 120 -1.30 22.74 -9.25
C LEU A 120 -2.35 23.66 -8.58
N GLY A 121 -1.94 24.86 -8.15
CA GLY A 121 -2.79 25.84 -7.49
C GLY A 121 -2.66 25.87 -5.96
N GLN A 122 -3.01 27.02 -5.38
CA GLN A 122 -2.83 27.25 -3.92
C GLN A 122 -3.64 26.27 -3.05
N MET A 123 -4.83 25.90 -3.47
CA MET A 123 -5.68 24.97 -2.72
C MET A 123 -5.04 23.57 -2.66
N VAL A 124 -4.50 23.09 -3.77
CA VAL A 124 -3.78 21.82 -3.86
C VAL A 124 -2.52 21.88 -2.99
N ALA A 125 -1.73 22.96 -3.11
CA ALA A 125 -0.52 23.14 -2.31
C ALA A 125 -0.79 23.09 -0.79
N LYS A 126 -1.89 23.70 -0.33
CA LYS A 126 -2.30 23.64 1.09
C LYS A 126 -2.69 22.24 1.53
N LYS A 127 -3.30 21.44 0.65
CA LYS A 127 -3.65 20.04 0.96
C LYS A 127 -2.40 19.16 0.97
N VAL A 128 -1.52 19.31 -0.02
CA VAL A 128 -0.27 18.55 -0.13
C VAL A 128 0.63 18.78 1.08
N ALA A 129 0.71 20.01 1.59
CA ALA A 129 1.50 20.33 2.78
C ALA A 129 1.05 19.57 4.04
N LYS A 130 -0.16 19.00 4.06
CA LYS A 130 -0.71 18.23 5.17
C LYS A 130 -0.57 16.72 5.01
N VAL A 131 -0.17 16.23 3.84
CA VAL A 131 0.02 14.79 3.64
C VAL A 131 1.38 14.34 4.15
N LYS A 132 1.44 13.08 4.56
CA LYS A 132 2.67 12.40 4.99
C LYS A 132 2.79 11.08 4.28
N PHE A 133 4.01 10.59 4.17
CA PHE A 133 4.24 9.21 3.82
C PHE A 133 3.96 8.31 5.01
N TYR A 134 3.27 7.22 4.74
CA TYR A 134 3.06 6.10 5.65
C TYR A 134 3.68 4.85 5.04
N LYS A 135 4.09 3.93 5.89
CA LYS A 135 4.55 2.61 5.48
C LYS A 135 3.71 1.52 6.14
N ILE A 136 3.40 0.48 5.39
CA ILE A 136 2.87 -0.77 5.91
C ILE A 136 4.02 -1.75 5.94
N THR A 137 4.36 -2.24 7.13
CA THR A 137 5.32 -3.34 7.31
C THR A 137 4.52 -4.62 7.51
N PRO A 138 4.43 -5.50 6.50
CA PRO A 138 3.70 -6.73 6.62
C PRO A 138 4.40 -7.70 7.56
N SER A 139 3.63 -8.41 8.38
CA SER A 139 4.08 -9.58 9.12
C SER A 139 3.71 -10.88 8.41
N ARG A 140 2.58 -10.87 7.67
CA ARG A 140 2.09 -12.00 6.88
C ARG A 140 1.56 -11.52 5.54
N ILE A 141 1.89 -12.24 4.49
CA ILE A 141 1.39 -12.01 3.14
C ILE A 141 0.83 -13.31 2.61
N PHE A 142 -0.39 -13.27 2.11
CA PHE A 142 -1.05 -14.38 1.43
C PHE A 142 -1.16 -14.06 -0.05
N PHE A 143 -0.67 -14.96 -0.87
CA PHE A 143 -0.80 -14.90 -2.33
C PHE A 143 -1.85 -15.92 -2.76
N ILE A 144 -2.81 -15.46 -3.55
CA ILE A 144 -3.91 -16.25 -4.08
C ILE A 144 -3.78 -16.24 -5.60
N ASP A 145 -3.86 -17.42 -6.22
CA ASP A 145 -3.95 -17.57 -7.66
C ASP A 145 -4.86 -18.76 -7.98
N ASN A 146 -6.12 -18.49 -8.33
CA ASN A 146 -7.11 -19.53 -8.60
C ASN A 146 -6.79 -20.35 -9.86
N ALA A 147 -5.95 -19.82 -10.78
CA ALA A 147 -5.49 -20.57 -11.93
C ALA A 147 -4.55 -21.73 -11.55
N GLU A 148 -3.81 -21.60 -10.44
CA GLU A 148 -2.98 -22.68 -9.91
C GLU A 148 -3.79 -23.69 -9.07
N GLY A 149 -4.92 -23.26 -8.49
CA GLY A 149 -5.79 -24.11 -7.69
C GLY A 149 -6.82 -23.31 -6.92
N PHE A 150 -8.08 -23.61 -7.09
CA PHE A 150 -9.18 -22.89 -6.48
C PHE A 150 -9.08 -22.85 -4.94
N GLY A 151 -9.06 -21.63 -4.39
CA GLY A 151 -9.04 -21.39 -2.95
C GLY A 151 -7.69 -21.66 -2.28
N GLN A 152 -6.64 -21.96 -3.03
CA GLN A 152 -5.31 -22.12 -2.46
C GLN A 152 -4.71 -20.77 -2.06
N ARG A 153 -4.15 -20.73 -0.86
CA ARG A 153 -3.41 -19.57 -0.33
C ARG A 153 -1.98 -20.01 -0.01
N HIS A 154 -1.04 -19.29 -0.55
CA HIS A 154 0.37 -19.45 -0.20
C HIS A 154 0.77 -18.35 0.76
N GLU A 155 1.24 -18.73 1.94
CA GLU A 155 1.62 -17.79 3.00
C GLU A 155 3.12 -17.53 3.02
N LEU A 156 3.49 -16.25 3.08
CA LEU A 156 4.83 -15.77 3.40
C LEU A 156 4.77 -15.04 4.74
N THR A 157 5.39 -15.60 5.77
CA THR A 157 5.64 -14.93 7.04
C THR A 157 6.95 -14.17 6.96
N LEU A 158 6.93 -12.90 7.37
CA LEU A 158 8.08 -12.02 7.44
C LEU A 158 8.52 -11.83 8.89
N PRO A 159 9.84 -11.59 9.14
CA PRO A 159 10.36 -11.39 10.49
C PRO A 159 9.79 -10.15 11.17
#